data_52eef794cb0f2454eb0a9e0c9fa8b3f6
#
_entry.id   52eef794cb0f2454eb0a9e0c9fa8b3f6
#
_cell.length_a   1.000
_cell.length_b   1.000
_cell.length_c   1.000
_cell.angle_alpha   90.00
_cell.angle_beta   90.00
_cell.angle_gamma   90.00
#
_symmetry.space_group_name_H-M   'P 1'
#
loop_
_entity.id
_entity.type
_entity.pdbx_description
1 polymer ?
#
loop_
_entity_poly.entity_id
_entity_poly.type
_entity_poly.pdbx_seq_one_letter_code
_entity_poly.pdbx_strand_id
1 'polypeptide(L)' 'MKEFDYAKAIEELETIAARVEDPQTGIDDMEKHIRRSEELVEACRAYLRGAREKQTQN' A
#
# COMPACT_ATOMS: atom_id res chain seq x y z
N MET A 1 20.95 1.94 -0.54
CA MET A 1 19.81 2.58 0.01
C MET A 1 18.56 2.31 -0.81
N LYS A 2 17.46 2.05 -0.15
CA LYS A 2 16.25 1.69 -0.87
C LYS A 2 15.28 2.83 -0.92
N GLU A 3 14.83 3.11 -2.10
CA GLU A 3 13.77 4.08 -2.26
C GLU A 3 12.44 3.36 -2.30
N PHE A 4 11.41 4.05 -1.83
CA PHE A 4 10.08 3.49 -1.86
C PHE A 4 9.62 3.34 -3.31
N ASP A 5 9.16 2.14 -3.66
CA ASP A 5 8.70 1.86 -5.02
C ASP A 5 7.18 1.95 -5.04
N TYR A 6 6.68 3.09 -5.49
CA TYR A 6 5.24 3.35 -5.48
C TYR A 6 4.49 2.36 -6.37
N ALA A 7 5.05 2.05 -7.54
CA ALA A 7 4.38 1.15 -8.47
C ALA A 7 4.23 -0.24 -7.87
N LYS A 8 5.28 -0.72 -7.21
CA LYS A 8 5.20 -2.03 -6.58
C LYS A 8 4.25 -2.04 -5.41
N ALA A 9 4.17 -0.93 -4.66
CA ALA A 9 3.23 -0.85 -3.56
C ALA A 9 1.80 -0.94 -4.08
N ILE A 10 1.51 -0.29 -5.20
CA ILE A 10 0.18 -0.36 -5.79
C ILE A 10 -0.12 -1.77 -6.27
N GLU A 11 0.87 -2.44 -6.86
CA GLU A 11 0.67 -3.84 -7.28
C GLU A 11 0.35 -4.73 -6.08
N GLU A 12 1.06 -4.52 -4.99
CA GLU A 12 0.81 -5.31 -3.80
C GLU A 12 -0.58 -5.03 -3.24
N LEU A 13 -1.01 -3.78 -3.25
CA LEU A 13 -2.35 -3.44 -2.80
C LEU A 13 -3.41 -4.12 -3.66
N GLU A 14 -3.20 -4.20 -4.96
CA GLU A 14 -4.14 -4.87 -5.83
C GLU A 14 -4.20 -6.36 -5.53
N THR A 15 -3.06 -6.96 -5.26
CA THR A 15 -3.02 -8.38 -4.89
C THR A 15 -3.77 -8.60 -3.57
N ILE A 16 -3.56 -7.70 -2.60
CA ILE A 16 -4.24 -7.82 -1.32
C ILE A 16 -5.75 -7.68 -1.50
N ALA A 17 -6.17 -6.74 -2.32
CA ALA A 17 -7.60 -6.56 -2.57
C ALA A 17 -8.23 -7.82 -3.13
N ALA A 18 -7.54 -8.48 -4.06
CA ALA A 18 -8.05 -9.73 -4.62
C ALA A 18 -8.16 -10.80 -3.56
N ARG A 19 -7.18 -10.87 -2.66
CA ARG A 19 -7.22 -11.88 -1.60
C ARG A 19 -8.34 -11.62 -0.61
N VAL A 20 -8.57 -10.37 -0.28
CA VAL A 20 -9.63 -10.00 0.65
C VAL A 20 -11.00 -10.34 0.07
N GLU A 21 -11.15 -10.22 -1.24
CA GLU A 21 -12.42 -10.53 -1.89
C GLU A 21 -12.62 -12.02 -2.12
N ASP A 22 -11.56 -12.82 -1.94
CA ASP A 22 -11.63 -14.25 -2.18
C ASP A 22 -12.39 -14.92 -1.04
N PRO A 23 -13.51 -15.60 -1.32
CA PRO A 23 -14.27 -16.25 -0.26
C PRO A 23 -13.52 -17.38 0.44
N GLN A 24 -12.41 -17.85 -0.14
CA GLN A 24 -11.61 -18.90 0.49
C GLN A 24 -10.67 -18.34 1.55
N THR A 25 -10.50 -17.04 1.61
CA THR A 25 -9.56 -16.44 2.55
C THR A 25 -10.14 -16.52 3.97
N GLY A 26 -9.34 -17.07 4.88
CA GLY A 26 -9.76 -17.18 6.27
C GLY A 26 -9.65 -15.84 7.00
N ILE A 27 -10.28 -15.80 8.18
CA ILE A 27 -10.31 -14.56 8.95
C ILE A 27 -8.91 -14.12 9.38
N ASP A 28 -8.08 -15.09 9.78
CA ASP A 28 -6.72 -14.74 10.21
C ASP A 28 -5.93 -14.14 9.07
N ASP A 29 -6.05 -14.72 7.88
CA ASP A 29 -5.35 -14.20 6.72
C ASP A 29 -5.91 -12.83 6.33
N MET A 30 -7.23 -12.67 6.47
CA MET A 30 -7.85 -11.40 6.14
C MET A 30 -7.30 -10.28 7.03
N GLU A 31 -7.14 -10.56 8.33
CA GLU A 31 -6.59 -9.55 9.22
C GLU A 31 -5.17 -9.16 8.82
N LYS A 32 -4.36 -10.14 8.44
CA LYS A 32 -3.00 -9.86 7.99
C LYS A 32 -3.00 -8.98 6.75
N HIS A 33 -3.88 -9.31 5.81
CA HIS A 33 -3.97 -8.53 4.57
C HIS A 33 -4.41 -7.10 4.85
N ILE A 34 -5.36 -6.93 5.74
CA ILE A 34 -5.84 -5.60 6.06
C ILE A 34 -4.74 -4.78 6.71
N ARG A 35 -4.02 -5.38 7.66
CA ARG A 35 -2.92 -4.68 8.32
C ARG A 35 -1.83 -4.29 7.32
N ARG A 36 -1.50 -5.20 6.43
CA ARG A 36 -0.48 -4.90 5.43
C ARG A 36 -0.95 -3.80 4.48
N SER A 37 -2.22 -3.82 4.10
CA SER A 37 -2.74 -2.78 3.22
C SER A 37 -2.70 -1.42 3.88
N GLU A 38 -2.96 -1.36 5.19
CA GLU A 38 -2.87 -0.09 5.91
C GLU A 38 -1.45 0.44 5.89
N GLU A 39 -0.46 -0.44 6.07
CA GLU A 39 0.93 -0.02 6.01
C GLU A 39 1.27 0.54 4.63
N LEU A 40 0.81 -0.14 3.59
CA LEU A 40 1.10 0.29 2.23
C LEU A 40 0.42 1.62 1.90
N VAL A 41 -0.81 1.79 2.34
CA VAL A 41 -1.53 3.03 2.11
C VAL A 41 -0.81 4.19 2.79
N GLU A 42 -0.36 3.95 4.02
CA GLU A 42 0.34 5.01 4.75
C GLU A 42 1.65 5.36 4.06
N ALA A 43 2.37 4.36 3.57
CA ALA A 43 3.62 4.60 2.86
C ALA A 43 3.37 5.37 1.57
N CYS A 44 2.31 5.03 0.85
CA CYS A 44 1.97 5.72 -0.38
C CYS A 44 1.61 7.18 -0.12
N ARG A 45 0.86 7.42 0.96
CA ARG A 45 0.50 8.79 1.32
C ARG A 45 1.73 9.61 1.65
N ALA A 46 2.65 9.02 2.40
CA ALA A 46 3.88 9.72 2.75
C ALA A 46 4.69 10.05 1.50
N TYR A 47 4.76 9.10 0.59
CA TYR A 47 5.49 9.30 -0.65
C TYR A 47 4.89 10.44 -1.47
N LEU A 48 3.57 10.45 -1.61
CA LEU A 48 2.90 11.47 -2.40
C LEU A 48 3.00 12.83 -1.74
N ARG A 49 2.97 12.86 -0.41
CA ARG A 49 3.12 14.11 0.32
C ARG A 49 4.50 14.70 0.08
N GLY A 50 5.52 13.87 0.10
CA GLY A 50 6.88 14.33 -0.17
C GLY A 50 7.03 14.86 -1.57
N ALA A 51 6.43 14.17 -2.55
CA ALA A 51 6.49 14.63 -3.93
C ALA A 51 5.80 15.96 -4.11
N ARG A 52 4.65 16.13 -3.44
CA ARG A 52 3.93 17.38 -3.51
C ARG A 52 4.73 18.52 -2.90
N GLU A 53 5.38 18.26 -1.78
CA GLU A 53 6.16 19.30 -1.12
C GLU A 53 7.31 19.77 -2.01
N LYS A 54 7.93 18.83 -2.71
CA LYS A 54 9.00 19.20 -3.63
C LYS A 54 8.50 20.09 -4.74
N GLN A 55 7.33 19.80 -5.26
CA GLN A 55 6.77 20.63 -6.32
C GLN A 55 6.42 22.04 -5.82
N THR A 56 5.97 22.11 -4.58
CA THR A 56 5.55 23.39 -4.03
C THR A 56 6.71 24.31 -3.77
N GLN A 57 7.89 23.76 -3.58
CA GLN A 57 9.05 24.57 -3.24
C GLN A 57 9.63 25.31 -4.42
N ASN A 58 9.18 25.09 -5.61
CA ASN A 58 9.66 25.83 -6.77
C ASN A 58 8.96 27.19 -6.92
#